data_c0e6ea946952bdd585461480163bb95b
#
_entry.id   c0e6ea946952bdd585461480163bb95b
#
_cell.length_a   1.000
_cell.length_b   1.000
_cell.length_c   1.000
_cell.angle_alpha   90.00
_cell.angle_beta   90.00
_cell.angle_gamma   90.00
#
_symmetry.space_group_name_H-M   'P 1'
#
loop_
_entity.id
_entity.type
_entity.pdbx_description
1 polymer ?
#
loop_
_entity_poly.entity_id
_entity_poly.type
_entity_poly.pdbx_seq_one_letter_code
_entity_poly.pdbx_strand_id
1 'polypeptide(L)'
;MAVRDDAVIQAAQFIIHVARCAQEPAVATVGAIEVEPNAANVVPARVTVSVDARAPEAEQLDDLVAAIGFEPTSRIDPVAMSGAAFEVLSELLPDAPRLVSGAGHDAMVLAAAGVPTAMLFVRSLNGGVSHTPEEESSPEDVALAVDVLADTLRRLSV
;
A
#
# COMPACT_ATOMS: atom_id res chain seq x y z
N MET A 1 32.07 -9.97 -27.16
CA MET A 1 31.24 -9.58 -25.99
C MET A 1 30.59 -8.20 -26.15
N ALA A 2 30.95 -7.40 -27.11
CA ALA A 2 30.41 -6.05 -27.34
C ALA A 2 28.98 -6.00 -27.98
N VAL A 3 28.35 -7.13 -28.22
CA VAL A 3 27.04 -7.24 -28.91
C VAL A 3 26.05 -8.08 -28.07
N ARG A 4 26.33 -8.27 -26.76
CA ARG A 4 25.46 -9.06 -25.90
C ARG A 4 24.41 -8.15 -25.31
N ASP A 5 23.17 -8.35 -25.74
CA ASP A 5 21.98 -7.77 -25.09
C ASP A 5 21.45 -8.79 -24.06
N ASP A 6 21.56 -8.45 -22.75
CA ASP A 6 21.25 -9.37 -21.68
C ASP A 6 20.07 -8.79 -20.87
N ALA A 7 18.89 -9.35 -21.07
CA ALA A 7 17.67 -8.89 -20.45
C ALA A 7 17.72 -8.93 -18.90
N VAL A 8 18.48 -9.86 -18.31
CA VAL A 8 18.64 -9.91 -16.84
C VAL A 8 19.48 -8.74 -16.33
N ILE A 9 20.52 -8.33 -17.06
CA ILE A 9 21.32 -7.15 -16.66
C ILE A 9 20.46 -5.88 -16.73
N GLN A 10 19.65 -5.73 -17.79
CA GLN A 10 18.71 -4.59 -17.90
C GLN A 10 17.68 -4.61 -16.80
N ALA A 11 17.07 -5.77 -16.50
CA ALA A 11 16.12 -5.93 -15.40
C ALA A 11 16.75 -5.61 -14.04
N ALA A 12 17.98 -6.03 -13.78
CA ALA A 12 18.69 -5.71 -12.54
C ALA A 12 18.90 -4.20 -12.37
N GLN A 13 19.27 -3.50 -13.45
CA GLN A 13 19.41 -2.03 -13.44
C GLN A 13 18.06 -1.35 -13.20
N PHE A 14 16.98 -1.84 -13.82
CA PHE A 14 15.65 -1.35 -13.61
C PHE A 14 15.16 -1.58 -12.18
N ILE A 15 15.39 -2.74 -11.58
CA ILE A 15 15.02 -3.02 -10.18
C ILE A 15 15.73 -2.05 -9.22
N ILE A 16 17.01 -1.80 -9.44
CA ILE A 16 17.76 -0.82 -8.66
C ILE A 16 17.21 0.60 -8.87
N HIS A 17 16.80 0.93 -10.10
CA HIS A 17 16.17 2.22 -10.41
C HIS A 17 14.85 2.37 -9.66
N VAL A 18 13.95 1.38 -9.71
CA VAL A 18 12.67 1.37 -8.94
C VAL A 18 12.92 1.62 -7.46
N ALA A 19 13.87 0.91 -6.86
CA ALA A 19 14.21 1.07 -5.46
C ALA A 19 14.73 2.49 -5.11
N ARG A 20 15.36 3.18 -6.05
CA ARG A 20 15.82 4.57 -5.88
C ARG A 20 14.73 5.60 -6.08
N CYS A 21 13.73 5.32 -6.91
CA CYS A 21 12.58 6.19 -7.10
C CYS A 21 11.64 6.18 -5.90
N ALA A 22 11.56 5.05 -5.18
CA ALA A 22 10.75 4.90 -3.99
C ALA A 22 11.36 5.70 -2.82
N GLN A 23 10.83 6.89 -2.56
CA GLN A 23 11.21 7.76 -1.45
C GLN A 23 9.98 8.10 -0.61
N GLU A 24 10.13 8.04 0.71
CA GLU A 24 9.03 8.35 1.63
C GLU A 24 8.36 9.69 1.28
N PRO A 25 7.03 9.75 1.30
CA PRO A 25 6.09 8.73 1.78
C PRO A 25 5.67 7.70 0.71
N ALA A 26 6.15 7.80 -0.52
CA ALA A 26 5.85 6.87 -1.59
C ALA A 26 6.74 5.61 -1.51
N VAL A 27 6.18 4.45 -1.86
CA VAL A 27 6.87 3.16 -1.84
C VAL A 27 6.69 2.43 -3.16
N ALA A 28 7.72 1.68 -3.58
CA ALA A 28 7.63 0.78 -4.72
C ALA A 28 8.34 -0.54 -4.42
N THR A 29 7.73 -1.64 -4.80
CA THR A 29 8.24 -2.98 -4.56
C THR A 29 8.25 -3.77 -5.86
N VAL A 30 9.37 -4.41 -6.17
CA VAL A 30 9.44 -5.43 -7.20
C VAL A 30 9.04 -6.76 -6.57
N GLY A 31 7.81 -7.21 -6.84
CA GLY A 31 7.21 -8.38 -6.20
C GLY A 31 7.40 -9.69 -6.96
N ALA A 32 7.65 -9.64 -8.27
CA ALA A 32 7.90 -10.85 -9.08
C ALA A 32 8.85 -10.57 -10.23
N ILE A 33 9.60 -11.59 -10.62
CA ILE A 33 10.52 -11.59 -11.75
C ILE A 33 10.38 -12.92 -12.48
N GLU A 34 10.10 -12.85 -13.78
CA GLU A 34 10.05 -14.00 -14.67
C GLU A 34 11.14 -13.88 -15.72
N VAL A 35 11.88 -14.95 -15.99
CA VAL A 35 13.03 -14.96 -16.89
C VAL A 35 12.84 -16.02 -17.98
N GLU A 36 13.07 -15.65 -19.24
CA GLU A 36 12.95 -16.54 -20.38
C GLU A 36 14.17 -16.47 -21.32
N PRO A 37 14.76 -17.63 -21.71
CA PRO A 37 14.66 -18.89 -21.04
C PRO A 37 15.42 -18.87 -19.72
N ASN A 38 14.89 -19.54 -18.72
CA ASN A 38 15.52 -19.64 -17.39
C ASN A 38 16.48 -20.82 -17.35
N ALA A 39 17.64 -20.69 -18.01
CA ALA A 39 18.64 -21.74 -18.13
C ALA A 39 20.05 -21.18 -17.85
N ALA A 40 20.83 -21.93 -17.10
CA ALA A 40 22.14 -21.50 -16.59
C ALA A 40 23.17 -21.12 -17.65
N ASN A 41 23.06 -21.68 -18.85
CA ASN A 41 24.04 -21.55 -19.95
C ASN A 41 23.49 -20.76 -21.15
N VAL A 42 22.36 -20.07 -21.00
CA VAL A 42 21.72 -19.29 -22.08
C VAL A 42 21.57 -17.86 -21.61
N VAL A 43 21.85 -16.87 -22.47
CA VAL A 43 21.56 -15.46 -22.21
C VAL A 43 20.04 -15.26 -22.29
N PRO A 44 19.38 -14.75 -21.23
CA PRO A 44 17.97 -14.50 -21.27
C PRO A 44 17.56 -13.48 -22.33
N ALA A 45 16.51 -13.81 -23.08
CA ALA A 45 15.96 -12.94 -24.11
C ALA A 45 14.87 -12.02 -23.60
N ARG A 46 14.20 -12.41 -22.51
CA ARG A 46 13.11 -11.64 -21.90
C ARG A 46 13.14 -11.77 -20.38
N VAL A 47 12.85 -10.65 -19.73
CA VAL A 47 12.54 -10.61 -18.29
C VAL A 47 11.27 -9.79 -18.11
N THR A 48 10.30 -10.35 -17.40
CA THR A 48 9.10 -9.64 -16.95
C THR A 48 9.25 -9.31 -15.48
N VAL A 49 9.02 -8.05 -15.15
CA VAL A 49 9.13 -7.54 -13.78
C VAL A 49 7.78 -6.97 -13.35
N SER A 50 7.24 -7.42 -12.22
CA SER A 50 6.03 -6.86 -11.64
C SER A 50 6.38 -5.87 -10.53
N VAL A 51 5.90 -4.64 -10.66
CA VAL A 51 6.12 -3.55 -9.70
C VAL A 51 4.80 -3.14 -9.09
N ASP A 52 4.73 -3.06 -7.75
CA ASP A 52 3.66 -2.42 -6.98
C ASP A 52 4.18 -1.07 -6.49
N ALA A 53 3.48 0.03 -6.84
CA ALA A 53 3.83 1.38 -6.44
C ALA A 53 2.66 2.00 -5.68
N ARG A 54 2.92 2.63 -4.53
CA ARG A 54 1.91 3.24 -3.67
C ARG A 54 2.38 4.57 -3.15
N ALA A 55 1.44 5.50 -2.98
CA ALA A 55 1.67 6.79 -2.33
C ALA A 55 0.39 7.23 -1.59
N PRO A 56 0.50 8.07 -0.55
CA PRO A 56 -0.68 8.58 0.17
C PRO A 56 -1.53 9.56 -0.65
N GLU A 57 -0.93 10.25 -1.62
CA GLU A 57 -1.59 11.25 -2.47
C GLU A 57 -1.44 10.88 -3.95
N ALA A 58 -2.45 11.23 -4.77
CA ALA A 58 -2.46 10.92 -6.19
C ALA A 58 -1.29 11.58 -6.95
N GLU A 59 -0.95 12.83 -6.62
CA GLU A 59 0.17 13.55 -7.22
C GLU A 59 1.52 12.86 -6.95
N GLN A 60 1.71 12.40 -5.71
CA GLN A 60 2.93 11.64 -5.33
C GLN A 60 3.01 10.29 -6.05
N LEU A 61 1.85 9.65 -6.30
CA LEU A 61 1.80 8.43 -7.10
C LEU A 61 2.14 8.71 -8.56
N ASP A 62 1.65 9.82 -9.13
CA ASP A 62 1.99 10.26 -10.49
C ASP A 62 3.49 10.53 -10.64
N ASP A 63 4.07 11.24 -9.68
CA ASP A 63 5.51 11.54 -9.66
C ASP A 63 6.35 10.25 -9.57
N LEU A 64 5.95 9.31 -8.72
CA LEU A 64 6.62 8.02 -8.61
C LEU A 64 6.53 7.20 -9.90
N VAL A 65 5.36 7.11 -10.52
CA VAL A 65 5.15 6.40 -11.80
C VAL A 65 5.96 7.04 -12.92
N ALA A 66 5.97 8.37 -12.99
CA ALA A 66 6.77 9.11 -13.96
C ALA A 66 8.28 8.89 -13.75
N ALA A 67 8.74 8.87 -12.49
CA ALA A 67 10.14 8.60 -12.16
C ALA A 67 10.57 7.17 -12.51
N ILE A 68 9.70 6.18 -12.32
CA ILE A 68 9.94 4.79 -12.74
C ILE A 68 9.99 4.69 -14.27
N GLY A 69 9.18 5.47 -15.00
CA GLY A 69 9.25 5.61 -16.45
C GLY A 69 8.49 4.57 -17.25
N PHE A 70 7.46 3.93 -16.67
CA PHE A 70 6.59 2.97 -17.34
C PHE A 70 5.12 3.27 -17.07
N GLU A 71 4.27 3.00 -18.06
CA GLU A 71 2.82 3.09 -17.90
C GLU A 71 2.30 1.95 -17.01
N PRO A 72 1.47 2.26 -15.99
CA PRO A 72 0.89 1.24 -15.13
C PRO A 72 -0.13 0.39 -15.91
N THR A 73 -0.11 -0.92 -15.66
CA THR A 73 -1.12 -1.85 -16.22
C THR A 73 -2.47 -1.77 -15.51
N SER A 74 -2.46 -1.29 -14.27
CA SER A 74 -3.65 -1.00 -13.47
C SER A 74 -3.35 0.15 -12.53
N ARG A 75 -4.38 0.91 -12.15
CA ARG A 75 -4.25 2.03 -11.22
C ARG A 75 -5.46 2.08 -10.30
N ILE A 76 -5.19 2.29 -9.03
CA ILE A 76 -6.17 2.62 -8.01
C ILE A 76 -5.62 3.84 -7.28
N ASP A 77 -6.36 4.94 -7.34
CA ASP A 77 -5.94 6.19 -6.70
C ASP A 77 -6.12 6.10 -5.18
N PRO A 78 -5.28 6.80 -4.40
CA PRO A 78 -5.51 6.98 -2.98
C PRO A 78 -6.86 7.64 -2.72
N VAL A 79 -7.56 7.22 -1.67
CA VAL A 79 -8.90 7.71 -1.33
C VAL A 79 -8.91 8.20 0.10
N ALA A 80 -9.34 9.46 0.30
CA ALA A 80 -9.56 10.00 1.63
C ALA A 80 -10.86 9.47 2.23
N MET A 81 -10.81 8.96 3.46
CA MET A 81 -11.98 8.59 4.23
C MET A 81 -12.67 9.84 4.78
N SER A 82 -14.00 9.88 4.71
CA SER A 82 -14.79 11.02 5.15
C SER A 82 -16.22 10.62 5.50
N GLY A 83 -16.99 11.56 6.06
CA GLY A 83 -18.38 11.41 6.40
C GLY A 83 -18.65 11.15 7.87
N ALA A 84 -19.91 10.92 8.23
CA ALA A 84 -20.38 10.89 9.62
C ALA A 84 -19.62 9.88 10.51
N ALA A 85 -19.26 8.72 9.98
CA ALA A 85 -18.48 7.73 10.74
C ALA A 85 -17.09 8.24 11.09
N PHE A 86 -16.43 8.92 10.16
CA PHE A 86 -15.11 9.53 10.40
C PHE A 86 -15.17 10.65 11.42
N GLU A 87 -16.22 11.49 11.36
CA GLU A 87 -16.45 12.57 12.31
C GLU A 87 -16.69 12.04 13.71
N VAL A 88 -17.58 11.05 13.85
CA VAL A 88 -17.86 10.43 15.17
C VAL A 88 -16.62 9.76 15.75
N LEU A 89 -15.83 9.03 14.95
CA LEU A 89 -14.56 8.45 15.42
C LEU A 89 -13.56 9.53 15.87
N SER A 90 -13.49 10.65 15.15
CA SER A 90 -12.61 11.77 15.50
C SER A 90 -13.02 12.45 16.81
N GLU A 91 -14.33 12.50 17.12
CA GLU A 91 -14.84 13.01 18.39
C GLU A 91 -14.57 12.05 19.56
N LEU A 92 -14.73 10.74 19.33
CA LEU A 92 -14.49 9.72 20.36
C LEU A 92 -13.01 9.53 20.67
N LEU A 93 -12.14 9.80 19.70
CA LEU A 93 -10.69 9.61 19.77
C LEU A 93 -9.96 10.90 19.36
N PRO A 94 -10.09 12.02 20.10
CA PRO A 94 -9.54 13.30 19.68
C PRO A 94 -8.01 13.32 19.60
N ASP A 95 -7.33 12.48 20.37
CA ASP A 95 -5.87 12.38 20.43
C ASP A 95 -5.31 11.27 19.51
N ALA A 96 -6.17 10.52 18.81
CA ALA A 96 -5.71 9.47 17.92
C ALA A 96 -5.07 10.06 16.64
N PRO A 97 -3.92 9.55 16.20
CA PRO A 97 -3.32 10.00 14.96
C PRO A 97 -4.19 9.61 13.75
N ARG A 98 -4.25 10.50 12.78
CA ARG A 98 -4.81 10.16 11.46
C ARG A 98 -3.74 9.45 10.66
N LEU A 99 -4.03 8.23 10.23
CA LEU A 99 -3.09 7.36 9.54
C LEU A 99 -3.54 7.13 8.10
N VAL A 100 -2.57 6.91 7.23
CA VAL A 100 -2.79 6.43 5.87
C VAL A 100 -2.54 4.93 5.86
N SER A 101 -3.48 4.15 5.31
CA SER A 101 -3.25 2.74 5.06
C SER A 101 -2.45 2.56 3.77
N GLY A 102 -1.31 1.88 3.86
CA GLY A 102 -0.56 1.46 2.68
C GLY A 102 -1.14 0.21 2.00
N ALA A 103 -2.16 -0.43 2.59
CA ALA A 103 -2.81 -1.63 2.04
C ALA A 103 -4.14 -1.29 1.35
N GLY A 104 -4.52 -2.09 0.36
CA GLY A 104 -5.86 -2.04 -0.23
C GLY A 104 -6.92 -2.62 0.71
N HIS A 105 -8.08 -1.98 0.78
CA HIS A 105 -9.22 -2.38 1.62
C HIS A 105 -10.53 -2.23 0.89
N ASP A 106 -11.55 -3.01 1.27
CA ASP A 106 -12.93 -2.83 0.80
C ASP A 106 -13.44 -1.42 1.12
N ALA A 107 -13.03 -0.85 2.27
CA ALA A 107 -13.34 0.52 2.66
C ALA A 107 -12.89 1.57 1.61
N MET A 108 -11.75 1.34 0.96
CA MET A 108 -11.25 2.21 -0.12
C MET A 108 -12.16 2.16 -1.33
N VAL A 109 -12.65 0.97 -1.70
CA VAL A 109 -13.59 0.78 -2.82
C VAL A 109 -14.92 1.46 -2.54
N LEU A 110 -15.43 1.33 -1.31
CA LEU A 110 -16.66 2.01 -0.88
C LEU A 110 -16.50 3.54 -0.90
N ALA A 111 -15.42 4.05 -0.35
CA ALA A 111 -15.13 5.49 -0.32
C ALA A 111 -14.99 6.05 -1.75
N ALA A 112 -14.29 5.37 -2.65
CA ALA A 112 -14.18 5.75 -4.06
C ALA A 112 -15.52 5.76 -4.79
N ALA A 113 -16.46 4.90 -4.38
CA ALA A 113 -17.84 4.89 -4.88
C ALA A 113 -18.74 5.98 -4.23
N GLY A 114 -18.20 6.86 -3.40
CA GLY A 114 -18.93 7.93 -2.73
C GLY A 114 -19.71 7.48 -1.49
N VAL A 115 -19.48 6.28 -0.99
CA VAL A 115 -20.09 5.82 0.26
C VAL A 115 -19.29 6.39 1.44
N PRO A 116 -19.93 7.13 2.38
CA PRO A 116 -19.27 7.62 3.59
C PRO A 116 -18.65 6.46 4.36
N THR A 117 -17.34 6.49 4.51
CA THR A 117 -16.57 5.36 5.05
C THR A 117 -15.47 5.86 5.97
N ALA A 118 -15.19 5.11 7.02
CA ALA A 118 -14.06 5.32 7.91
C ALA A 118 -13.44 3.99 8.32
N MET A 119 -12.18 4.02 8.73
CA MET A 119 -11.45 2.87 9.27
C MET A 119 -10.92 3.19 10.65
N LEU A 120 -11.04 2.25 11.56
CA LEU A 120 -10.44 2.29 12.88
C LEU A 120 -9.28 1.29 12.93
N PHE A 121 -8.07 1.79 13.17
CA PHE A 121 -6.90 0.95 13.36
C PHE A 121 -6.74 0.58 14.82
N VAL A 122 -6.42 -0.67 15.10
CA VAL A 122 -5.98 -1.13 16.41
C VAL A 122 -4.46 -1.09 16.44
N ARG A 123 -3.88 -0.61 17.55
CA ARG A 123 -2.43 -0.56 17.70
C ARG A 123 -1.83 -1.95 17.56
N SER A 124 -0.86 -2.09 16.66
CA SER A 124 -0.06 -3.30 16.52
C SER A 124 1.20 -3.19 17.38
N LEU A 125 1.55 -4.27 18.04
CA LEU A 125 2.79 -4.46 18.78
C LEU A 125 3.93 -4.91 17.84
N ASN A 126 5.08 -5.29 18.40
CA ASN A 126 6.21 -5.85 17.66
C ASN A 126 6.67 -5.01 16.45
N GLY A 127 6.61 -3.66 16.59
CA GLY A 127 7.04 -2.75 15.53
C GLY A 127 6.02 -2.55 14.40
N GLY A 128 4.77 -2.98 14.58
CA GLY A 128 3.72 -2.81 13.60
C GLY A 128 3.78 -3.83 12.46
N VAL A 129 4.40 -4.99 12.68
CA VAL A 129 4.44 -6.06 11.69
C VAL A 129 3.03 -6.58 11.39
N SER A 130 2.79 -6.95 10.15
CA SER A 130 1.52 -7.49 9.67
C SER A 130 1.77 -8.65 8.71
N HIS A 131 0.80 -9.57 8.59
CA HIS A 131 0.88 -10.77 7.77
C HIS A 131 2.01 -11.73 8.18
N THR A 132 2.38 -11.72 9.45
CA THR A 132 3.37 -12.63 10.03
C THR A 132 2.84 -13.24 11.34
N PRO A 133 3.42 -14.36 11.82
CA PRO A 133 3.03 -14.95 13.11
C PRO A 133 3.27 -14.04 14.32
N GLU A 134 4.11 -13.02 14.18
CA GLU A 134 4.44 -12.05 15.20
C GLU A 134 3.45 -10.86 15.26
N GLU A 135 2.47 -10.82 14.36
CA GLU A 135 1.41 -9.81 14.39
C GLU A 135 0.57 -9.95 15.66
N GLU A 136 0.55 -8.89 16.46
CA GLU A 136 -0.08 -8.91 17.78
C GLU A 136 -0.65 -7.52 18.12
N SER A 137 -1.79 -7.51 18.80
CA SER A 137 -2.36 -6.33 19.44
C SER A 137 -2.67 -6.64 20.91
N SER A 138 -2.55 -5.64 21.80
CA SER A 138 -2.88 -5.85 23.21
C SER A 138 -4.38 -6.08 23.39
N PRO A 139 -4.79 -6.93 24.36
CA PRO A 139 -6.21 -7.11 24.68
C PRO A 139 -6.90 -5.78 25.05
N GLU A 140 -6.18 -4.86 25.67
CA GLU A 140 -6.67 -3.54 26.07
C GLU A 140 -6.96 -2.65 24.85
N ASP A 141 -6.06 -2.62 23.85
CA ASP A 141 -6.26 -1.87 22.61
C ASP A 141 -7.42 -2.46 21.78
N VAL A 142 -7.55 -3.79 21.78
CA VAL A 142 -8.68 -4.47 21.11
C VAL A 142 -10.00 -4.13 21.81
N ALA A 143 -10.05 -4.18 23.15
CA ALA A 143 -11.24 -3.82 23.92
C ALA A 143 -11.65 -2.37 23.69
N LEU A 144 -10.69 -1.43 23.72
CA LEU A 144 -10.94 -0.02 23.42
C LEU A 144 -11.53 0.15 22.01
N ALA A 145 -10.97 -0.53 21.00
CA ALA A 145 -11.47 -0.45 19.63
C ALA A 145 -12.91 -0.99 19.51
N VAL A 146 -13.25 -2.06 20.23
CA VAL A 146 -14.60 -2.63 20.27
C VAL A 146 -15.58 -1.63 20.90
N ASP A 147 -15.22 -1.00 22.01
CA ASP A 147 -16.06 -0.01 22.70
C ASP A 147 -16.28 1.23 21.81
N VAL A 148 -15.24 1.76 21.20
CA VAL A 148 -15.31 2.91 20.29
C VAL A 148 -16.16 2.58 19.07
N LEU A 149 -16.01 1.39 18.48
CA LEU A 149 -16.82 0.96 17.34
C LEU A 149 -18.30 0.84 17.74
N ALA A 150 -18.60 0.26 18.92
CA ALA A 150 -19.95 0.12 19.41
C ALA A 150 -20.60 1.49 19.63
N ASP A 151 -19.88 2.47 20.22
CA ASP A 151 -20.39 3.83 20.42
C ASP A 151 -20.57 4.58 19.10
N THR A 152 -19.67 4.39 18.14
CA THR A 152 -19.80 4.94 16.80
C THR A 152 -21.10 4.44 16.14
N LEU A 153 -21.36 3.13 16.17
CA LEU A 153 -22.56 2.55 15.59
C LEU A 153 -23.83 3.05 16.28
N ARG A 154 -23.84 3.21 17.62
CA ARG A 154 -24.99 3.77 18.35
C ARG A 154 -25.28 5.20 17.91
N ARG A 155 -24.26 6.05 17.75
CA ARG A 155 -24.43 7.44 17.33
C ARG A 155 -24.90 7.58 15.89
N LEU A 156 -24.51 6.65 15.00
CA LEU A 156 -24.93 6.64 13.60
C LEU A 156 -26.34 6.06 13.39
N SER A 157 -26.89 5.38 14.38
CA SER A 157 -28.20 4.70 14.28
C SER A 157 -29.38 5.56 14.75
N VAL A 158 -29.15 6.84 15.07
CA VAL A 158 -30.16 7.78 15.63
C VAL A 158 -30.74 8.68 14.57
#